data_7a77451f399fbe6bd7b0015ae9fbaad9
#
_entry.id   7a77451f399fbe6bd7b0015ae9fbaad9
#
_cell.length_a   1.000
_cell.length_b   1.000
_cell.length_c   1.000
_cell.angle_alpha   90.00
_cell.angle_beta   90.00
_cell.angle_gamma   90.00
#
_symmetry.space_group_name_H-M   'P 1'
#
loop_
_entity.id
_entity.type
_entity.pdbx_description
1 polymer ?
#
loop_
_entity_poly.entity_id
_entity_poly.type
_entity_poly.pdbx_seq_one_letter_code
_entity_poly.pdbx_strand_id
1 'polypeptide(L)'
;MVKLVDTKDLKSLPYGSASSSLAEGTKLLMNKLHFIFDETKKAQQLKKLIFKNYKNYSVKNCKAIIVGGGDGFMLSNLKKYSKLKKPFYGINCGTFGFLMNNYVVKKIEDKIFKAKKTLINPLEMSFKNNKIIAINEISFYRQSKQTTSIKIEIGKKTIIKKLIGDGVLISTPAGSTAYNLSANGPVLSLNSGKLAITPISPFRPRRWKGKTVSNKSIIKITNLDYKKRPISAVADNVEIKNIKSVS
;
A
#
# COMPACT_ATOMS: atom_id res chain seq x y z
N MET A 1 -1.31 -7.97 -5.62
CA MET A 1 -0.82 -6.96 -6.59
C MET A 1 0.68 -7.06 -6.74
N VAL A 2 1.23 -6.81 -7.93
CA VAL A 2 2.67 -6.91 -8.21
C VAL A 2 3.22 -5.53 -8.53
N LYS A 3 4.21 -5.08 -7.77
CA LYS A 3 4.98 -3.86 -8.02
C LYS A 3 6.34 -4.22 -8.59
N LEU A 4 6.84 -3.44 -9.56
CA LEU A 4 8.20 -3.53 -10.09
C LEU A 4 9.06 -2.44 -9.45
N VAL A 5 10.20 -2.80 -8.87
CA VAL A 5 11.15 -1.90 -8.22
C VAL A 5 12.46 -1.91 -8.99
N ASP A 6 13.07 -0.74 -9.23
CA ASP A 6 14.37 -0.63 -9.88
C ASP A 6 15.47 -1.26 -9.00
N THR A 7 16.30 -2.12 -9.59
CA THR A 7 17.35 -2.85 -8.87
C THR A 7 18.46 -1.96 -8.32
N LYS A 8 18.60 -0.73 -8.81
CA LYS A 8 19.56 0.25 -8.27
C LYS A 8 19.22 0.75 -6.87
N ASP A 9 17.97 0.63 -6.46
CA ASP A 9 17.49 1.03 -5.13
C ASP A 9 17.65 -0.09 -4.08
N LEU A 10 18.18 -1.26 -4.47
CA LEU A 10 18.41 -2.42 -3.61
C LEU A 10 19.89 -2.81 -3.70
N LYS A 11 20.65 -2.66 -2.62
CA LYS A 11 22.04 -3.17 -2.53
C LYS A 11 22.05 -4.67 -2.82
N SER A 12 22.81 -5.02 -3.83
CA SER A 12 23.27 -6.27 -4.43
C SER A 12 23.01 -7.61 -3.75
N LEU A 13 22.50 -8.56 -4.54
CA LEU A 13 22.77 -10.00 -4.49
C LEU A 13 22.95 -10.51 -5.93
N PRO A 14 23.82 -11.51 -6.21
CA PRO A 14 24.25 -11.87 -7.55
C PRO A 14 23.22 -12.68 -8.33
N TYR A 15 23.12 -12.44 -9.63
CA TYR A 15 22.28 -13.17 -10.56
C TYR A 15 23.11 -13.92 -11.61
N GLY A 16 22.71 -15.17 -11.85
CA GLY A 16 23.20 -16.00 -12.95
C GLY A 16 22.71 -15.50 -14.31
N SER A 17 23.55 -15.67 -15.32
CA SER A 17 23.37 -15.26 -16.71
C SER A 17 22.30 -16.10 -17.43
N ALA A 18 21.26 -15.44 -17.96
CA ALA A 18 20.30 -16.04 -18.90
C ALA A 18 20.78 -15.77 -20.35
N SER A 19 20.64 -16.76 -21.23
CA SER A 19 21.09 -16.72 -22.61
C SER A 19 20.40 -15.62 -23.45
N SER A 20 21.14 -15.03 -24.40
CA SER A 20 20.76 -13.85 -25.19
C SER A 20 19.46 -13.97 -26.02
N SER A 21 19.11 -15.15 -26.53
CA SER A 21 17.90 -15.36 -27.34
C SER A 21 16.57 -15.31 -26.55
N LEU A 22 16.57 -15.75 -25.28
CA LEU A 22 15.43 -15.59 -24.36
C LEU A 22 15.22 -14.12 -23.95
N ALA A 23 16.31 -13.34 -23.90
CA ALA A 23 16.25 -11.92 -23.54
C ALA A 23 15.59 -11.07 -24.63
N GLU A 24 15.79 -11.34 -25.90
CA GLU A 24 15.16 -10.60 -27.02
C GLU A 24 13.67 -10.90 -27.17
N GLY A 25 13.26 -12.15 -27.10
CA GLY A 25 11.85 -12.55 -27.12
C GLY A 25 11.06 -11.94 -25.95
N THR A 26 11.67 -11.87 -24.77
CA THR A 26 11.05 -11.26 -23.57
C THR A 26 11.03 -9.74 -23.66
N LYS A 27 12.03 -9.13 -24.31
CA LYS A 27 12.09 -7.68 -24.57
C LYS A 27 11.02 -7.23 -25.58
N LEU A 28 10.77 -8.01 -26.65
CA LEU A 28 9.69 -7.75 -27.61
C LEU A 28 8.31 -7.86 -26.97
N LEU A 29 8.12 -8.78 -26.01
CA LEU A 29 6.87 -8.94 -25.28
C LEU A 29 6.57 -7.81 -24.27
N MET A 30 7.61 -7.07 -23.84
CA MET A 30 7.48 -5.93 -22.89
C MET A 30 7.11 -4.60 -23.56
N ASN A 31 7.05 -4.52 -24.90
CA ASN A 31 6.75 -3.29 -25.63
C ASN A 31 5.27 -2.83 -25.52
N LYS A 32 4.38 -3.66 -24.94
CA LYS A 32 2.98 -3.31 -24.74
C LYS A 32 2.78 -2.72 -23.36
N LEU A 33 3.08 -1.44 -23.18
CA LEU A 33 2.92 -0.71 -21.92
C LEU A 33 1.65 0.13 -21.93
N HIS A 34 1.00 0.24 -20.76
CA HIS A 34 -0.08 1.18 -20.51
C HIS A 34 0.40 2.27 -19.57
N PHE A 35 0.31 3.52 -19.99
CA PHE A 35 0.79 4.66 -19.22
C PHE A 35 -0.38 5.45 -18.66
N ILE A 36 -0.27 5.80 -17.38
CA ILE A 36 -1.24 6.61 -16.64
C ILE A 36 -0.45 7.73 -15.94
N PHE A 37 -0.94 8.95 -16.01
CA PHE A 37 -0.26 10.11 -15.44
C PHE A 37 -1.19 10.91 -14.55
N ASP A 38 -0.66 11.36 -13.43
CA ASP A 38 -1.30 12.32 -12.53
C ASP A 38 -1.45 13.70 -13.22
N GLU A 39 -2.32 14.55 -12.69
CA GLU A 39 -2.57 15.89 -13.23
C GLU A 39 -1.49 16.93 -12.83
N THR A 40 -0.54 16.56 -11.98
CA THR A 40 0.56 17.44 -11.56
C THR A 40 1.42 17.89 -12.75
N LYS A 41 1.94 19.13 -12.70
CA LYS A 41 2.78 19.71 -13.78
C LYS A 41 3.92 18.76 -14.20
N LYS A 42 4.61 18.16 -13.21
CA LYS A 42 5.74 17.24 -13.46
C LYS A 42 5.30 15.93 -14.15
N ALA A 43 4.16 15.37 -13.75
CA ALA A 43 3.60 14.17 -14.39
C ALA A 43 3.12 14.45 -15.82
N GLN A 44 2.55 15.64 -16.10
CA GLN A 44 2.15 16.04 -17.45
C GLN A 44 3.36 16.33 -18.35
N GLN A 45 4.44 16.87 -17.81
CA GLN A 45 5.73 16.98 -18.54
C GLN A 45 6.29 15.61 -18.90
N LEU A 46 6.29 14.66 -17.93
CA LEU A 46 6.69 13.27 -18.16
C LEU A 46 5.84 12.62 -19.27
N LYS A 47 4.52 12.81 -19.25
CA LYS A 47 3.59 12.32 -20.27
C LYS A 47 3.99 12.79 -21.67
N LYS A 48 4.25 14.09 -21.84
CA LYS A 48 4.68 14.66 -23.14
C LYS A 48 5.98 14.02 -23.64
N LEU A 49 6.96 13.81 -22.74
CA LEU A 49 8.25 13.21 -23.09
C LEU A 49 8.11 11.71 -23.44
N ILE A 50 7.31 10.97 -22.70
CA ILE A 50 7.09 9.53 -22.92
C ILE A 50 6.39 9.31 -24.26
N PHE A 51 5.31 10.04 -24.57
CA PHE A 51 4.55 9.84 -25.81
C PHE A 51 5.25 10.30 -27.08
N LYS A 52 6.43 10.93 -27.00
CA LYS A 52 7.31 11.12 -28.15
C LYS A 52 7.89 9.79 -28.67
N ASN A 53 8.10 8.82 -27.77
CA ASN A 53 8.83 7.58 -28.07
C ASN A 53 8.03 6.30 -27.80
N TYR A 54 6.90 6.40 -27.12
CA TYR A 54 6.12 5.24 -26.67
C TYR A 54 4.66 5.35 -27.07
N LYS A 55 4.12 4.24 -27.59
CA LYS A 55 2.68 4.08 -27.85
C LYS A 55 1.98 3.64 -26.56
N ASN A 56 0.82 4.22 -26.28
CA ASN A 56 -0.02 3.79 -25.16
C ASN A 56 -0.94 2.64 -25.61
N TYR A 57 -0.78 1.49 -24.99
CA TYR A 57 -1.64 0.33 -25.24
C TYR A 57 -2.83 0.35 -24.28
N SER A 58 -3.93 -0.33 -24.64
CA SER A 58 -5.07 -0.46 -23.74
C SER A 58 -4.66 -1.23 -22.48
N VAL A 59 -5.29 -0.92 -21.36
CA VAL A 59 -5.00 -1.58 -20.07
C VAL A 59 -5.23 -3.09 -20.12
N LYS A 60 -6.16 -3.57 -20.96
CA LYS A 60 -6.42 -5.00 -21.16
C LYS A 60 -5.26 -5.69 -21.90
N ASN A 61 -4.69 -5.04 -22.89
CA ASN A 61 -3.68 -5.61 -23.78
C ASN A 61 -2.23 -5.34 -23.36
N CYS A 62 -2.01 -4.50 -22.34
CA CYS A 62 -0.66 -4.21 -21.87
C CYS A 62 -0.04 -5.36 -21.08
N LYS A 63 1.29 -5.39 -20.98
CA LYS A 63 2.06 -6.32 -20.13
C LYS A 63 2.37 -5.71 -18.77
N ALA A 64 2.48 -4.39 -18.69
CA ALA A 64 2.70 -3.66 -17.44
C ALA A 64 1.97 -2.31 -17.48
N ILE A 65 1.60 -1.80 -16.32
CA ILE A 65 0.98 -0.49 -16.12
C ILE A 65 2.05 0.44 -15.53
N ILE A 66 2.33 1.53 -16.23
CA ILE A 66 3.30 2.54 -15.83
C ILE A 66 2.57 3.74 -15.27
N VAL A 67 2.87 4.09 -14.05
CA VAL A 67 2.20 5.17 -13.32
C VAL A 67 3.18 6.32 -13.08
N GLY A 68 2.97 7.46 -13.73
CA GLY A 68 3.72 8.70 -13.48
C GLY A 68 2.95 9.57 -12.49
N GLY A 69 3.44 9.68 -11.25
CA GLY A 69 2.75 10.42 -10.19
C GLY A 69 3.45 10.30 -8.85
N GLY A 70 2.70 10.44 -7.75
CA GLY A 70 3.12 10.16 -6.38
C GLY A 70 2.50 8.85 -5.84
N ASP A 71 2.80 8.52 -4.57
CA ASP A 71 2.29 7.30 -3.90
C ASP A 71 0.76 7.25 -3.88
N GLY A 72 0.08 8.35 -3.57
CA GLY A 72 -1.38 8.38 -3.54
C GLY A 72 -2.02 8.05 -4.91
N PHE A 73 -1.42 8.55 -6.00
CA PHE A 73 -1.86 8.24 -7.35
C PHE A 73 -1.58 6.78 -7.72
N MET A 74 -0.43 6.23 -7.29
CA MET A 74 -0.12 4.80 -7.43
C MET A 74 -1.13 3.94 -6.69
N LEU A 75 -1.46 4.24 -5.43
CA LEU A 75 -2.44 3.51 -4.62
C LEU A 75 -3.82 3.46 -5.28
N SER A 76 -4.29 4.60 -5.80
CA SER A 76 -5.57 4.69 -6.50
C SER A 76 -5.61 3.78 -7.73
N ASN A 77 -4.51 3.76 -8.51
CA ASN A 77 -4.40 2.92 -9.70
C ASN A 77 -4.23 1.43 -9.35
N LEU A 78 -3.48 1.09 -8.29
CA LEU A 78 -3.38 -0.27 -7.77
C LEU A 78 -4.75 -0.83 -7.39
N LYS A 79 -5.60 -0.04 -6.71
CA LYS A 79 -6.97 -0.42 -6.38
C LYS A 79 -7.84 -0.58 -7.62
N LYS A 80 -7.84 0.42 -8.50
CA LYS A 80 -8.66 0.46 -9.73
C LYS A 80 -8.42 -0.75 -10.63
N TYR A 81 -7.17 -1.14 -10.80
CA TYR A 81 -6.76 -2.20 -11.72
C TYR A 81 -6.34 -3.51 -11.02
N SER A 82 -6.66 -3.67 -9.74
CA SER A 82 -6.28 -4.85 -8.92
C SER A 82 -6.71 -6.19 -9.54
N LYS A 83 -7.90 -6.23 -10.15
CA LYS A 83 -8.47 -7.43 -10.79
C LYS A 83 -7.68 -7.90 -12.01
N LEU A 84 -6.91 -7.03 -12.65
CA LEU A 84 -6.16 -7.37 -13.87
C LEU A 84 -4.89 -8.17 -13.59
N LYS A 85 -4.44 -8.26 -12.33
CA LYS A 85 -3.23 -8.98 -11.89
C LYS A 85 -1.96 -8.62 -12.68
N LYS A 86 -1.91 -7.41 -13.25
CA LYS A 86 -0.76 -6.91 -14.03
C LYS A 86 0.26 -6.24 -13.12
N PRO A 87 1.56 -6.29 -13.48
CA PRO A 87 2.57 -5.56 -12.74
C PRO A 87 2.46 -4.05 -12.97
N PHE A 88 2.81 -3.29 -11.93
CA PHE A 88 2.87 -1.83 -11.94
C PHE A 88 4.31 -1.36 -11.79
N TYR A 89 4.67 -0.32 -12.53
CA TYR A 89 5.94 0.38 -12.39
C TYR A 89 5.66 1.86 -12.18
N GLY A 90 6.03 2.39 -11.01
CA GLY A 90 5.84 3.79 -10.66
C GLY A 90 7.03 4.63 -11.08
N ILE A 91 6.80 5.82 -11.66
CA ILE A 91 7.80 6.85 -11.91
C ILE A 91 7.47 8.03 -11.02
N ASN A 92 8.38 8.36 -10.08
CA ASN A 92 8.13 9.40 -9.09
C ASN A 92 8.10 10.80 -9.72
N CYS A 93 6.95 11.43 -9.70
CA CYS A 93 6.74 12.83 -10.06
C CYS A 93 6.49 13.73 -8.85
N GLY A 94 6.46 13.17 -7.64
CA GLY A 94 6.37 13.88 -6.37
C GLY A 94 7.73 14.22 -5.77
N THR A 95 7.73 14.63 -4.49
CA THR A 95 8.94 14.91 -3.72
C THR A 95 9.54 13.61 -3.15
N PHE A 96 8.72 12.81 -2.48
CA PHE A 96 9.07 11.50 -1.94
C PHE A 96 8.09 10.45 -2.45
N GLY A 97 8.51 9.19 -2.48
CA GLY A 97 7.64 8.09 -2.85
C GLY A 97 8.23 6.74 -2.46
N PHE A 98 7.56 6.01 -1.58
CA PHE A 98 7.94 4.66 -1.16
C PHE A 98 7.47 3.58 -2.15
N LEU A 99 6.40 3.88 -2.88
CA LEU A 99 5.85 2.99 -3.90
C LEU A 99 6.36 3.33 -5.31
N MET A 100 7.12 4.40 -5.46
CA MET A 100 7.60 4.88 -6.76
C MET A 100 9.07 4.57 -6.95
N ASN A 101 9.50 4.43 -8.21
CA ASN A 101 10.90 4.37 -8.59
C ASN A 101 11.37 5.78 -9.01
N ASN A 102 12.68 5.98 -9.08
CA ASN A 102 13.26 7.24 -9.48
C ASN A 102 12.72 7.74 -10.84
N TYR A 103 12.70 9.06 -11.01
CA TYR A 103 12.25 9.69 -12.25
C TYR A 103 13.12 9.25 -13.42
N VAL A 104 12.50 8.70 -14.47
CA VAL A 104 13.17 8.23 -15.67
C VAL A 104 12.30 8.50 -16.90
N VAL A 105 12.95 8.90 -18.01
CA VAL A 105 12.27 9.18 -19.29
C VAL A 105 12.76 8.24 -20.40
N LYS A 106 14.03 7.85 -20.35
CA LYS A 106 14.67 7.03 -21.39
C LYS A 106 14.84 5.58 -20.92
N LYS A 107 14.77 4.63 -21.88
CA LYS A 107 15.00 3.19 -21.64
C LYS A 107 14.09 2.62 -20.54
N ILE A 108 12.80 2.98 -20.56
CA ILE A 108 11.83 2.54 -19.57
C ILE A 108 11.68 1.02 -19.60
N GLU A 109 11.66 0.40 -20.79
CA GLU A 109 11.59 -1.05 -20.94
C GLU A 109 12.77 -1.77 -20.26
N ASP A 110 14.00 -1.26 -20.44
CA ASP A 110 15.18 -1.82 -19.79
C ASP A 110 15.09 -1.72 -18.26
N LYS A 111 14.51 -0.63 -17.76
CA LYS A 111 14.26 -0.45 -16.33
C LYS A 111 13.24 -1.44 -15.80
N ILE A 112 12.14 -1.62 -16.52
CA ILE A 112 11.08 -2.58 -16.15
C ILE A 112 11.63 -4.01 -16.23
N PHE A 113 12.38 -4.35 -17.28
CA PHE A 113 12.98 -5.67 -17.44
C PHE A 113 13.92 -6.04 -16.30
N LYS A 114 14.75 -5.08 -15.85
CA LYS A 114 15.69 -5.26 -14.73
C LYS A 114 15.03 -5.11 -13.35
N ALA A 115 13.77 -4.71 -13.28
CA ALA A 115 13.12 -4.45 -12.02
C ALA A 115 12.77 -5.73 -11.26
N LYS A 116 13.00 -5.73 -9.95
CA LYS A 116 12.57 -6.81 -9.07
C LYS A 116 11.06 -6.72 -8.82
N LYS A 117 10.35 -7.83 -9.03
CA LYS A 117 8.93 -7.93 -8.69
C LYS A 117 8.75 -7.98 -7.17
N THR A 118 7.91 -7.11 -6.64
CA THR A 118 7.51 -7.13 -5.24
C THR A 118 6.00 -7.30 -5.15
N LEU A 119 5.56 -8.27 -4.34
CA LEU A 119 4.15 -8.54 -4.13
C LEU A 119 3.60 -7.61 -3.03
N ILE A 120 2.55 -6.86 -3.34
CA ILE A 120 1.82 -6.06 -2.35
C ILE A 120 0.55 -6.84 -1.98
N ASN A 121 0.43 -7.19 -0.71
CA ASN A 121 -0.74 -7.85 -0.13
C ASN A 121 -1.60 -6.78 0.55
N PRO A 122 -2.81 -6.49 0.05
CA PRO A 122 -3.71 -5.55 0.71
C PRO A 122 -4.26 -6.14 2.00
N LEU A 123 -4.71 -5.26 2.90
CA LEU A 123 -5.49 -5.58 4.07
C LEU A 123 -6.98 -5.59 3.69
N GLU A 124 -7.73 -6.60 4.09
CA GLU A 124 -9.17 -6.67 3.93
C GLU A 124 -9.86 -6.41 5.28
N MET A 125 -10.82 -5.51 5.31
CA MET A 125 -11.71 -5.29 6.44
C MET A 125 -13.10 -5.82 6.12
N SER A 126 -13.60 -6.73 6.96
CA SER A 126 -14.98 -7.21 6.90
C SER A 126 -15.85 -6.45 7.91
N PHE A 127 -16.90 -5.82 7.43
CA PHE A 127 -17.86 -5.07 8.24
C PHE A 127 -19.29 -5.33 7.76
N LYS A 128 -20.13 -5.90 8.62
CA LYS A 128 -21.45 -6.43 8.24
C LYS A 128 -21.28 -7.37 7.04
N ASN A 129 -21.98 -7.12 5.93
CA ASN A 129 -21.89 -7.93 4.70
C ASN A 129 -20.95 -7.32 3.64
N ASN A 130 -20.17 -6.29 4.00
CA ASN A 130 -19.28 -5.58 3.10
C ASN A 130 -17.82 -5.93 3.36
N LYS A 131 -17.01 -5.90 2.29
CA LYS A 131 -15.56 -6.03 2.33
C LYS A 131 -14.91 -4.81 1.71
N ILE A 132 -13.94 -4.24 2.41
CA ILE A 132 -13.18 -3.07 1.97
C ILE A 132 -11.70 -3.40 2.01
N ILE A 133 -10.96 -2.94 1.00
CA ILE A 133 -9.53 -3.22 0.85
C ILE A 133 -8.75 -1.94 1.07
N ALA A 134 -7.70 -2.03 1.90
CA ALA A 134 -6.67 -1.02 2.07
C ALA A 134 -5.31 -1.54 1.61
N ILE A 135 -4.53 -0.71 0.95
CA ILE A 135 -3.16 -1.02 0.55
C ILE A 135 -2.19 -0.60 1.64
N ASN A 136 -2.38 0.58 2.24
CA ASN A 136 -1.54 1.07 3.31
C ASN A 136 -2.01 0.58 4.68
N GLU A 137 -3.14 1.09 5.15
CA GLU A 137 -3.63 0.79 6.48
C GLU A 137 -5.15 0.90 6.59
N ILE A 138 -5.67 0.31 7.67
CA ILE A 138 -7.00 0.57 8.18
C ILE A 138 -6.83 1.19 9.56
N SER A 139 -7.27 2.44 9.71
CA SER A 139 -7.22 3.17 10.96
C SER A 139 -8.61 3.27 11.58
N PHE A 140 -8.66 3.17 12.91
CA PHE A 140 -9.86 3.33 13.72
C PHE A 140 -9.61 4.51 14.65
N TYR A 141 -10.44 5.55 14.57
CA TYR A 141 -10.27 6.74 15.41
C TYR A 141 -11.58 7.34 15.87
N ARG A 142 -11.48 8.13 16.91
CA ARG A 142 -12.61 8.81 17.53
C ARG A 142 -13.32 9.76 16.56
N GLN A 143 -14.66 9.78 16.61
CA GLN A 143 -15.50 10.75 15.88
C GLN A 143 -15.83 12.00 16.72
N SER A 144 -15.55 11.98 18.02
CA SER A 144 -15.85 13.06 18.94
C SER A 144 -14.59 13.51 19.68
N LYS A 145 -14.73 14.50 20.54
CA LYS A 145 -13.66 14.96 21.44
C LYS A 145 -13.28 13.92 22.51
N GLN A 146 -14.10 12.89 22.73
CA GLN A 146 -13.81 11.83 23.68
C GLN A 146 -12.88 10.78 23.10
N THR A 147 -12.00 10.21 23.94
CA THR A 147 -11.13 9.09 23.57
C THR A 147 -11.91 7.85 23.14
N THR A 148 -11.33 6.99 22.34
CA THR A 148 -11.88 5.66 22.01
C THR A 148 -11.83 4.72 23.20
N SER A 149 -12.58 3.62 23.14
CA SER A 149 -12.54 2.49 24.08
C SER A 149 -12.56 1.20 23.26
N ILE A 150 -11.37 0.71 22.89
CA ILE A 150 -11.20 -0.35 21.88
C ILE A 150 -10.65 -1.62 22.52
N LYS A 151 -11.26 -2.78 22.21
CA LYS A 151 -10.73 -4.11 22.45
C LYS A 151 -10.05 -4.62 21.18
N ILE A 152 -8.89 -5.26 21.31
CA ILE A 152 -8.12 -5.83 20.20
C ILE A 152 -7.90 -7.32 20.44
N GLU A 153 -8.30 -8.13 19.48
CA GLU A 153 -8.14 -9.58 19.51
C GLU A 153 -7.43 -10.06 18.24
N ILE A 154 -6.61 -11.11 18.35
CA ILE A 154 -5.96 -11.79 17.24
C ILE A 154 -6.37 -13.26 17.30
N GLY A 155 -7.15 -13.71 16.31
CA GLY A 155 -7.84 -14.98 16.38
C GLY A 155 -8.70 -15.05 17.65
N LYS A 156 -8.48 -16.07 18.51
CA LYS A 156 -9.19 -16.25 19.79
C LYS A 156 -8.53 -15.53 20.97
N LYS A 157 -7.35 -14.91 20.79
CA LYS A 157 -6.57 -14.31 21.90
C LYS A 157 -6.83 -12.82 22.00
N THR A 158 -7.26 -12.35 23.19
CA THR A 158 -7.32 -10.93 23.51
C THR A 158 -5.91 -10.39 23.74
N ILE A 159 -5.50 -9.40 22.95
CA ILE A 159 -4.21 -8.70 23.07
C ILE A 159 -4.32 -7.49 23.97
N ILE A 160 -5.38 -6.70 23.78
CA ILE A 160 -5.71 -5.55 24.62
C ILE A 160 -7.17 -5.63 25.00
N LYS A 161 -7.44 -5.74 26.29
CA LYS A 161 -8.83 -5.75 26.82
C LYS A 161 -9.52 -4.40 26.62
N LYS A 162 -8.76 -3.29 26.80
CA LYS A 162 -9.28 -1.93 26.67
C LYS A 162 -8.15 -0.95 26.34
N LEU A 163 -8.11 -0.45 25.12
CA LEU A 163 -7.24 0.64 24.68
C LEU A 163 -8.04 1.95 24.78
N ILE A 164 -7.52 2.90 25.53
CA ILE A 164 -8.03 4.27 25.63
C ILE A 164 -7.02 5.19 24.94
N GLY A 165 -7.44 5.93 23.94
CA GLY A 165 -6.62 6.84 23.16
C GLY A 165 -7.41 7.45 22.02
N ASP A 166 -6.72 8.06 21.05
CA ASP A 166 -7.39 8.61 19.86
C ASP A 166 -7.82 7.50 18.90
N GLY A 167 -7.11 6.35 18.92
CA GLY A 167 -7.46 5.23 18.07
C GLY A 167 -6.40 4.14 18.00
N VAL A 168 -6.49 3.33 16.95
CA VAL A 168 -5.52 2.30 16.58
C VAL A 168 -5.51 2.16 15.07
N LEU A 169 -4.37 1.84 14.47
CA LEU A 169 -4.28 1.49 13.06
C LEU A 169 -3.65 0.11 12.86
N ILE A 170 -4.03 -0.55 11.80
CA ILE A 170 -3.44 -1.78 11.31
C ILE A 170 -2.81 -1.47 9.96
N SER A 171 -1.46 -1.57 9.88
CA SER A 171 -0.71 -1.23 8.69
C SER A 171 -0.13 -2.46 8.01
N THR A 172 -0.16 -2.45 6.69
CA THR A 172 0.61 -3.35 5.83
C THR A 172 2.08 -2.91 5.78
N PRO A 173 2.98 -3.74 5.24
CA PRO A 173 4.34 -3.29 4.95
C PRO A 173 4.40 -2.06 4.02
N ALA A 174 3.50 -1.96 3.02
CA ALA A 174 3.45 -0.81 2.11
C ALA A 174 3.05 0.48 2.83
N GLY A 175 2.13 0.39 3.80
CA GLY A 175 1.68 1.52 4.62
C GLY A 175 2.55 1.82 5.84
N SER A 176 3.54 0.96 6.14
CA SER A 176 4.34 1.12 7.36
C SER A 176 5.14 2.43 7.41
N THR A 177 5.40 3.05 6.26
CA THR A 177 6.07 4.34 6.09
C THR A 177 5.10 5.51 5.90
N ALA A 178 3.78 5.27 5.93
CA ALA A 178 2.72 6.28 5.83
C ALA A 178 2.23 6.69 7.24
N TYR A 179 0.92 6.67 7.50
CA TYR A 179 0.36 7.09 8.79
C TYR A 179 0.90 6.26 9.99
N ASN A 180 1.21 4.98 9.75
CA ASN A 180 1.84 4.13 10.76
C ASN A 180 3.14 4.74 11.30
N LEU A 181 4.01 5.29 10.43
CA LEU A 181 5.25 5.94 10.85
C LEU A 181 4.97 7.20 11.69
N SER A 182 4.01 8.01 11.26
CA SER A 182 3.58 9.21 12.01
C SER A 182 3.01 8.87 13.39
N ALA A 183 2.40 7.69 13.55
CA ALA A 183 1.92 7.16 14.82
C ALA A 183 3.02 6.42 15.62
N ASN A 184 4.30 6.57 15.26
CA ASN A 184 5.44 5.87 15.86
C ASN A 184 5.38 4.33 15.74
N GLY A 185 4.73 3.82 14.71
CA GLY A 185 4.72 2.40 14.38
C GLY A 185 6.01 1.94 13.70
N PRO A 186 6.31 0.63 13.70
CA PRO A 186 7.51 0.09 13.09
C PRO A 186 7.45 0.16 11.56
N VAL A 187 8.58 0.46 10.91
CA VAL A 187 8.76 0.28 9.46
C VAL A 187 8.93 -1.20 9.17
N LEU A 188 8.15 -1.71 8.22
CA LEU A 188 8.14 -3.11 7.81
C LEU A 188 8.69 -3.27 6.39
N SER A 189 9.61 -4.21 6.19
CA SER A 189 10.04 -4.59 4.84
C SER A 189 8.84 -5.12 4.03
N LEU A 190 8.74 -4.76 2.74
CA LEU A 190 7.63 -5.15 1.85
C LEU A 190 7.38 -6.67 1.83
N ASN A 191 8.45 -7.47 1.98
CA ASN A 191 8.39 -8.94 1.96
C ASN A 191 8.34 -9.56 3.37
N SER A 192 8.13 -8.77 4.43
CA SER A 192 8.20 -9.26 5.81
C SER A 192 7.12 -10.29 6.19
N GLY A 193 6.00 -10.33 5.44
CA GLY A 193 4.85 -11.17 5.79
C GLY A 193 4.18 -10.75 7.12
N LYS A 194 4.34 -9.49 7.53
CA LYS A 194 3.88 -8.96 8.81
C LYS A 194 2.89 -7.81 8.64
N LEU A 195 2.11 -7.54 9.68
CA LEU A 195 1.28 -6.35 9.87
C LEU A 195 1.71 -5.65 11.15
N ALA A 196 1.60 -4.32 11.18
CA ALA A 196 1.77 -3.55 12.40
C ALA A 196 0.40 -3.14 12.97
N ILE A 197 0.20 -3.35 14.27
CA ILE A 197 -0.93 -2.80 15.03
C ILE A 197 -0.34 -1.67 15.86
N THR A 198 -0.70 -0.43 15.58
CA THR A 198 -0.10 0.76 16.19
C THR A 198 -1.18 1.61 16.85
N PRO A 199 -1.06 1.92 18.15
CA PRO A 199 -2.01 2.81 18.82
C PRO A 199 -1.79 4.25 18.37
N ILE A 200 -2.88 5.04 18.35
CA ILE A 200 -2.85 6.47 18.05
C ILE A 200 -3.06 7.21 19.37
N SER A 201 -2.05 7.98 19.81
CA SER A 201 -2.07 8.76 21.06
C SER A 201 -2.62 7.96 22.25
N PRO A 202 -2.03 6.82 22.65
CA PRO A 202 -2.58 5.96 23.70
C PRO A 202 -2.47 6.63 25.06
N PHE A 203 -3.61 6.73 25.77
CA PHE A 203 -3.69 7.18 27.15
C PHE A 203 -3.55 6.01 28.14
N ARG A 204 -4.19 4.87 27.85
CA ARG A 204 -4.09 3.62 28.61
C ARG A 204 -4.21 2.41 27.68
N PRO A 205 -3.31 1.41 27.76
CA PRO A 205 -2.04 1.40 28.52
C PRO A 205 -1.03 2.39 27.91
N ARG A 206 -0.45 3.28 28.72
CA ARG A 206 0.46 4.35 28.26
C ARG A 206 1.73 3.84 27.56
N ARG A 207 2.25 2.70 28.00
CA ARG A 207 3.51 2.13 27.48
C ARG A 207 3.30 1.13 26.33
N TRP A 208 2.06 0.89 25.92
CA TRP A 208 1.83 -0.03 24.82
C TRP A 208 2.19 0.65 23.48
N LYS A 209 3.27 0.16 22.88
CA LYS A 209 3.79 0.67 21.60
C LYS A 209 3.18 -0.01 20.38
N GLY A 210 2.20 -0.90 20.57
CA GLY A 210 1.63 -1.71 19.51
C GLY A 210 2.22 -3.12 19.43
N LYS A 211 1.95 -3.80 18.35
CA LYS A 211 2.40 -5.18 18.11
C LYS A 211 2.55 -5.47 16.63
N THR A 212 3.61 -6.17 16.26
CA THR A 212 3.76 -6.76 14.94
C THR A 212 3.21 -8.19 14.94
N VAL A 213 2.44 -8.55 13.92
CA VAL A 213 1.78 -9.86 13.78
C VAL A 213 1.97 -10.41 12.37
N SER A 214 1.68 -11.69 12.15
CA SER A 214 1.69 -12.29 10.81
C SER A 214 0.58 -11.66 9.93
N ASN A 215 0.84 -11.49 8.64
CA ASN A 215 -0.16 -11.03 7.66
C ASN A 215 -1.30 -12.04 7.44
N LYS A 216 -1.18 -13.27 7.96
CA LYS A 216 -2.25 -14.27 7.98
C LYS A 216 -3.16 -14.14 9.21
N SER A 217 -2.89 -13.21 10.12
CA SER A 217 -3.66 -13.01 11.34
C SER A 217 -5.02 -12.37 11.04
N ILE A 218 -6.06 -12.88 11.69
CA ILE A 218 -7.36 -12.22 11.74
C ILE A 218 -7.37 -11.33 12.98
N ILE A 219 -7.47 -10.02 12.78
CA ILE A 219 -7.46 -9.00 13.83
C ILE A 219 -8.87 -8.49 14.00
N LYS A 220 -9.45 -8.67 15.18
CA LYS A 220 -10.78 -8.16 15.51
C LYS A 220 -10.66 -6.89 16.35
N ILE A 221 -11.32 -5.85 15.91
CA ILE A 221 -11.44 -4.57 16.59
C ILE A 221 -12.88 -4.39 17.05
N THR A 222 -13.07 -4.18 18.37
CA THR A 222 -14.39 -3.96 18.96
C THR A 222 -14.40 -2.65 19.73
N ASN A 223 -15.34 -1.77 19.41
CA ASN A 223 -15.62 -0.58 20.19
C ASN A 223 -16.48 -0.97 21.41
N LEU A 224 -15.93 -0.82 22.60
CA LEU A 224 -16.57 -1.23 23.86
C LEU A 224 -17.67 -0.26 24.31
N ASP A 225 -17.65 0.97 23.83
CA ASP A 225 -18.58 2.03 24.24
C ASP A 225 -19.06 2.84 23.02
N TYR A 226 -19.66 2.13 22.05
CA TYR A 226 -19.96 2.69 20.74
C TYR A 226 -21.02 3.82 20.76
N LYS A 227 -21.91 3.85 21.76
CA LYS A 227 -22.91 4.91 21.91
C LYS A 227 -22.28 6.22 22.39
N LYS A 228 -21.44 6.15 23.43
CA LYS A 228 -20.80 7.31 24.05
C LYS A 228 -19.54 7.74 23.31
N ARG A 229 -18.81 6.79 22.73
CA ARG A 229 -17.49 6.98 22.10
C ARG A 229 -17.49 6.39 20.68
N PRO A 230 -18.23 7.00 19.76
CA PRO A 230 -18.30 6.48 18.39
C PRO A 230 -16.92 6.56 17.71
N ILE A 231 -16.62 5.56 16.88
CA ILE A 231 -15.38 5.50 16.09
C ILE A 231 -15.70 5.36 14.61
N SER A 232 -14.81 5.91 13.79
CA SER A 232 -14.72 5.65 12.35
C SER A 232 -13.65 4.63 12.06
N ALA A 233 -13.86 3.82 11.02
CA ALA A 233 -12.82 3.04 10.36
C ALA A 233 -12.50 3.68 9.02
N VAL A 234 -11.21 3.88 8.71
CA VAL A 234 -10.76 4.41 7.43
C VAL A 234 -9.80 3.42 6.77
N ALA A 235 -10.19 2.94 5.60
CA ALA A 235 -9.40 2.06 4.76
C ALA A 235 -8.71 2.89 3.65
N ASP A 236 -7.46 3.27 3.83
CA ASP A 236 -6.72 4.30 3.08
C ASP A 236 -7.48 5.64 3.05
N ASN A 237 -8.40 5.82 2.10
CA ASN A 237 -9.19 7.04 1.91
C ASN A 237 -10.71 6.82 2.00
N VAL A 238 -11.17 5.63 2.37
CA VAL A 238 -12.60 5.30 2.48
C VAL A 238 -12.99 5.23 3.94
N GLU A 239 -13.79 6.19 4.40
CA GLU A 239 -14.28 6.26 5.78
C GLU A 239 -15.63 5.55 5.95
N ILE A 240 -15.77 4.78 7.04
CA ILE A 240 -17.01 4.21 7.52
C ILE A 240 -17.21 4.66 8.95
N LYS A 241 -18.33 5.31 9.22
CA LYS A 241 -18.68 5.84 10.55
C LYS A 241 -19.44 4.81 11.42
N ASN A 242 -19.45 5.07 12.73
CA ASN A 242 -20.23 4.33 13.72
C ASN A 242 -19.94 2.82 13.74
N ILE A 243 -18.65 2.49 13.79
CA ILE A 243 -18.17 1.11 13.87
C ILE A 243 -18.38 0.54 15.27
N LYS A 244 -19.07 -0.63 15.34
CA LYS A 244 -19.21 -1.42 16.56
C LYS A 244 -18.14 -2.49 16.64
N SER A 245 -17.96 -3.29 15.58
CA SER A 245 -16.93 -4.32 15.48
C SER A 245 -16.60 -4.62 14.02
N VAL A 246 -15.35 -4.95 13.76
CA VAL A 246 -14.83 -5.39 12.46
C VAL A 246 -13.77 -6.49 12.63
N SER A 247 -13.51 -7.21 11.56
CA SER A 247 -12.41 -8.17 11.45
C SER A 247 -11.75 -8.08 10.07
#